data_e986fa1f13ff6ff48052c081992b9e3e
#
_entry.id   e986fa1f13ff6ff48052c081992b9e3e
#
_cell.length_a   1.000
_cell.length_b   1.000
_cell.length_c   1.000
_cell.angle_alpha   90.00
_cell.angle_beta   90.00
_cell.angle_gamma   90.00
#
_symmetry.space_group_name_H-M   'P 1'
#
loop_
_entity.id
_entity.type
_entity.pdbx_description
1 polymer ?
#
loop_
_entity_poly.entity_id
_entity_poly.type
_entity_poly.pdbx_seq_one_letter_code
_entity_poly.pdbx_strand_id
1 'polypeptide(L)' 'MDKTITLEFPAKKLEALSHFLKKKDTSVEAELGYALTRLYEKTVPPTVREFLEDTGTDSDAARNF' A
#
# COMPACT_ATOMS: atom_id res chain seq x y z
N MET A 1 -4.86 4.73 11.19
CA MET A 1 -5.40 3.37 11.33
C MET A 1 -5.40 2.67 9.99
N ASP A 2 -4.88 1.46 9.96
CA ASP A 2 -4.74 0.71 8.71
C ASP A 2 -5.97 -0.12 8.43
N LYS A 3 -6.22 -0.33 7.15
CA LYS A 3 -7.30 -1.20 6.72
C LYS A 3 -6.74 -2.30 5.84
N THR A 4 -7.35 -3.47 5.94
CA THR A 4 -6.95 -4.61 5.15
C THR A 4 -7.71 -4.64 3.83
N ILE A 5 -6.99 -4.90 2.75
CA ILE A 5 -7.58 -5.04 1.43
C ILE A 5 -7.46 -6.49 1.01
N THR A 6 -8.56 -7.07 0.58
CA THR A 6 -8.57 -8.45 0.11
C THR A 6 -8.85 -8.48 -1.38
N LEU A 7 -8.00 -9.19 -2.12
CA LEU A 7 -8.14 -9.32 -3.56
C LEU A 7 -8.16 -10.78 -3.95
N GLU A 8 -8.92 -11.09 -5.00
CA GLU A 8 -8.92 -12.41 -5.57
C GLU A 8 -8.03 -12.45 -6.80
N PHE A 9 -7.24 -13.50 -6.91
CA PHE A 9 -6.30 -13.64 -8.00
C PHE A 9 -6.14 -15.12 -8.32
N PRO A 10 -5.98 -15.50 -9.60
CA PRO A 10 -5.85 -16.92 -9.95
C PRO A 10 -4.71 -17.57 -9.17
N ALA A 11 -5.01 -18.68 -8.52
CA ALA A 11 -4.07 -19.32 -7.60
C ALA A 11 -2.76 -19.70 -8.27
N LYS A 12 -2.84 -20.26 -9.46
CA LYS A 12 -1.62 -20.68 -10.15
C LYS A 12 -0.74 -19.51 -10.54
N LYS A 13 -1.37 -18.41 -10.95
CA LYS A 13 -0.60 -17.21 -11.28
C LYS A 13 0.03 -16.62 -10.04
N LEU A 14 -0.66 -16.67 -8.93
CA LEU A 14 -0.13 -16.16 -7.68
C LEU A 14 1.06 -16.98 -7.21
N GLU A 15 0.97 -18.30 -7.36
CA GLU A 15 2.09 -19.18 -6.99
C GLU A 15 3.33 -18.88 -7.83
N ALA A 16 3.14 -18.72 -9.13
CA ALA A 16 4.26 -18.41 -10.02
C ALA A 16 4.86 -17.05 -9.66
N LEU A 17 4.01 -16.08 -9.42
CA LEU A 17 4.47 -14.74 -9.07
C LEU A 17 5.28 -14.77 -7.77
N SER A 18 4.76 -15.45 -6.76
CA SER A 18 5.45 -15.57 -5.48
C SER A 18 6.82 -16.22 -5.64
N HIS A 19 6.88 -17.27 -6.47
CA HIS A 19 8.13 -17.99 -6.71
C HIS A 19 9.20 -17.07 -7.30
N PHE A 20 8.83 -16.32 -8.32
CA PHE A 20 9.78 -15.43 -8.98
C PHE A 20 10.15 -14.24 -8.12
N LEU A 21 9.22 -13.75 -7.31
CA LEU A 21 9.52 -12.64 -6.40
C LEU A 21 10.49 -13.06 -5.31
N LYS A 22 10.40 -14.32 -4.85
CA LYS A 22 11.36 -14.82 -3.88
C LYS A 22 12.77 -14.78 -4.41
N LYS A 23 12.93 -15.06 -5.69
CA LYS A 23 14.23 -15.00 -6.32
C LYS A 23 14.79 -13.59 -6.35
N LYS A 24 13.94 -12.60 -6.27
CA LYS A 24 14.34 -11.20 -6.24
C LYS A 24 14.40 -10.64 -4.83
N ASP A 25 14.29 -11.49 -3.84
CA ASP A 25 14.35 -11.09 -2.43
C ASP A 25 13.21 -10.17 -2.03
N THR A 26 12.03 -10.40 -2.60
CA THR A 26 10.86 -9.60 -2.25
C THR A 26 9.65 -10.52 -2.13
N SER A 27 8.48 -9.94 -1.94
CA SER A 27 7.25 -10.71 -1.76
C SER A 27 6.10 -10.02 -2.47
N VAL A 28 4.99 -10.75 -2.63
CA VAL A 28 3.78 -10.20 -3.22
C VAL A 28 3.28 -9.03 -2.38
N GLU A 29 3.31 -9.19 -1.07
CA GLU A 29 2.83 -8.15 -0.17
C GLU A 29 3.66 -6.87 -0.30
N ALA A 30 4.98 -7.01 -0.37
CA ALA A 30 5.85 -5.86 -0.51
C ALA A 30 5.62 -5.14 -1.82
N GLU A 31 5.48 -5.90 -2.91
CA GLU A 31 5.29 -5.31 -4.23
C GLU A 31 3.93 -4.64 -4.33
N LEU A 32 2.90 -5.26 -3.75
CA LEU A 32 1.58 -4.65 -3.74
C LEU A 32 1.56 -3.36 -2.93
N GLY A 33 2.29 -3.34 -1.83
CA GLY A 33 2.42 -2.12 -1.04
C GLY A 33 3.01 -0.98 -1.84
N TYR A 34 4.07 -1.26 -2.58
CA TYR A 34 4.66 -0.26 -3.47
C TYR A 34 3.69 0.19 -4.54
N ALA A 35 2.98 -0.75 -5.15
CA ALA A 35 2.02 -0.42 -6.20
C ALA A 35 0.91 0.46 -5.67
N LEU A 36 0.40 0.16 -4.48
CA LEU A 36 -0.65 0.97 -3.87
C LEU A 36 -0.15 2.36 -3.52
N THR A 37 1.06 2.47 -3.02
CA THR A 37 1.64 3.76 -2.71
C THR A 37 1.74 4.63 -3.95
N ARG A 38 2.19 4.04 -5.05
CA ARG A 38 2.28 4.78 -6.31
C ARG A 38 0.91 5.17 -6.83
N LEU A 39 -0.06 4.28 -6.71
CA LEU A 39 -1.42 4.57 -7.15
C LEU A 39 -1.99 5.72 -6.33
N TYR A 40 -1.75 5.70 -5.03
CA TYR A 40 -2.18 6.78 -4.16
C TYR A 40 -1.58 8.12 -4.59
N GLU A 41 -0.28 8.13 -4.84
CA GLU A 41 0.41 9.35 -5.24
C GLU A 41 -0.04 9.89 -6.58
N LYS A 42 -0.38 8.99 -7.50
CA LYS A 42 -0.86 9.40 -8.82
C LYS A 42 -2.29 9.89 -8.80
N THR A 43 -3.10 9.31 -7.93
CA THR A 43 -4.55 9.51 -7.97
C THR A 43 -5.02 10.60 -7.03
N VAL A 44 -4.42 10.70 -5.86
CA VAL A 44 -4.83 11.67 -4.84
C VAL A 44 -4.03 12.95 -5.02
N PRO A 45 -4.71 14.10 -5.19
CA PRO A 45 -3.99 15.37 -5.39
C PRO A 45 -3.06 15.71 -4.23
N PRO A 46 -1.97 16.41 -4.51
CA PRO A 46 -1.00 16.75 -3.45
C PRO A 46 -1.59 17.49 -2.26
N THR A 47 -2.53 18.38 -2.51
CA THR A 47 -3.16 19.13 -1.42
C THR A 47 -3.94 18.22 -0.49
N VAL A 48 -4.63 17.22 -1.05
CA VAL A 48 -5.37 16.26 -0.24
C VAL A 48 -4.41 15.35 0.51
N ARG A 49 -3.32 14.93 -0.14
CA ARG A 49 -2.33 14.08 0.51
C ARG A 49 -1.71 14.78 1.72
N GLU A 50 -1.39 16.06 1.57
CA GLU A 50 -0.84 16.83 2.67
C GLU A 50 -1.81 16.88 3.85
N PHE A 51 -3.07 17.10 3.56
CA PHE A 51 -4.08 17.13 4.60
C PHE A 51 -4.16 15.79 5.34
N LEU A 52 -4.19 14.69 4.59
CA LEU A 52 -4.30 13.37 5.19
C LEU A 52 -3.06 13.02 6.01
N GLU A 53 -1.89 13.37 5.52
CA GLU A 53 -0.65 13.07 6.21
C GLU A 53 -0.50 13.89 7.47
N ASP A 54 -0.93 15.12 7.43
CA ASP A 54 -0.88 16.00 8.60
C ASP A 54 -1.80 15.52 9.71
N THR A 55 -3.02 15.12 9.38
CA THR A 55 -4.01 14.71 10.37
C THR A 55 -3.81 13.27 10.79
N GLY A 56 -3.25 12.46 9.92
CA GLY A 56 -3.11 11.05 10.21
C GLY A 56 -2.01 10.71 11.18
N THR A 57 -1.14 11.64 11.35
CA THR A 57 -0.07 11.38 12.25
C THR A 57 -0.47 11.67 13.66
N ASP A 58 -1.23 11.76 13.84
CA ASP A 58 -1.32 11.88 15.03
C ASP A 58 -1.89 10.99 15.56
N SER A 59 -1.95 10.74 15.05
CA SER A 59 -2.14 10.11 15.38
C SER A 59 -2.31 10.05 15.85
N ASP A 60 -2.59 10.38 15.89
CA ASP A 60 -2.58 10.50 16.23
C ASP A 60 -2.77 11.00 16.48
N ALA A 61 -3.15 11.22 16.72
CA ALA A 61 -3.16 11.72 16.91
C ALA A 61 -3.25 12.38 17.17
N ALA A 62 -3.24 12.51 17.47
CA ALA A 62 -3.20 13.14 17.77
C ALA A 62 -2.97 14.03 17.58
N ARG A 63 -2.71 14.42 17.52
CA ARG A 63 -2.45 15.53 17.37
C ARG A 63 -3.29 16.31 16.90
N ASN A 64 -3.82 16.40 16.80
CA ASN A 64 -4.33 16.96 16.40
C ASN A 64 -4.79 17.57 15.86
N PHE A 65 -5.12 17.45 15.68
CA PHE A 65 -5.25 18.50 15.29
C PHE A 65 -6.27 18.86 15.50
#